data_9fb35516c90e043915e996382a303d2e
#
_entry.id   9fb35516c90e043915e996382a303d2e
#
_cell.length_a   1.000
_cell.length_b   1.000
_cell.length_c   1.000
_cell.angle_alpha   90.00
_cell.angle_beta   90.00
_cell.angle_gamma   90.00
#
_symmetry.space_group_name_H-M   'P 1'
#
loop_
_entity.id
_entity.type
_entity.pdbx_description
1 polymer ?
#
loop_
_entity_poly.entity_id
_entity_poly.type
_entity_poly.pdbx_seq_one_letter_code
_entity_poly.pdbx_strand_id
1 'polypeptide(L)'
;MLTLSPKLSVSADQPNNTTEPIVATESVKKELSDFRKVAQFLALVIVSIGANYFAPKFIPPILWICTLIAYARTKDEGFWLAYYLVLSDGFFGFFGMYAAMLSIIPGLPGVEVGQLYIIIGIIKAYDRPINYTPFYNRVLKILLIYLVFLLVQGYVVGVSMEINVQFRLIKWIVPLFMLYSIPRLFTRVEQYRDVFLYLFPVALMALGAQIFTLTQAHSPMQFFGVAKKAKFAIKVTKEKTYRGLYNEMILLITFFGALFFLAFRPGKYFKTSYLFLILLANFASVFLSATRGWVICFSFSFVFSMLFVLRLGAKRLFSMLLLIVFFAVGSTFIPVIGLQITNAVKRLLTLEKLAEGDMSAGGTLIRLNTRGPRVMKKFEEAPLTGFGFSTEFMEHDDFHVGNQNILMHSGVIGYALLHFAFLYFMFRLFERNMHLPPEHTYKGTLLLFCIFFPAWFMLHSSSQQFFSYYQTVQGAIIQAVFFSMGALMYEKASEEE
;
A
#
# COMPACT_ATOMS: atom_id res chain seq x y z
N MET A 1 -82.86 -2.25 -4.99
CA MET A 1 -82.90 -0.94 -4.35
C MET A 1 -81.46 -0.46 -4.44
N LEU A 2 -81.09 0.30 -5.46
CA LEU A 2 -80.90 1.74 -5.58
C LEU A 2 -80.32 2.40 -4.31
N THR A 3 -79.02 2.86 -4.42
CA THR A 3 -78.64 4.26 -4.21
C THR A 3 -77.16 4.41 -4.37
N LEU A 4 -76.67 5.03 -5.47
CA LEU A 4 -76.09 6.38 -5.52
C LEU A 4 -74.65 6.51 -5.03
N SER A 5 -73.77 6.74 -6.00
CA SER A 5 -72.40 7.26 -5.91
C SER A 5 -72.28 8.65 -5.25
N PRO A 6 -71.13 9.01 -4.73
CA PRO A 6 -70.67 10.37 -4.88
C PRO A 6 -69.30 10.50 -5.59
N LYS A 7 -69.33 11.33 -6.55
CA LYS A 7 -68.35 12.29 -7.10
C LYS A 7 -66.85 12.15 -6.72
N LEU A 8 -66.05 11.79 -7.69
CA LEU A 8 -64.62 12.14 -7.79
C LEU A 8 -64.46 13.68 -7.84
N SER A 9 -63.77 14.23 -6.86
CA SER A 9 -63.11 15.52 -6.96
C SER A 9 -61.67 15.26 -7.39
N VAL A 10 -61.37 15.63 -8.64
CA VAL A 10 -60.02 15.69 -9.17
C VAL A 10 -59.35 16.92 -8.56
N SER A 11 -58.47 16.69 -7.59
CA SER A 11 -57.51 17.67 -7.13
C SER A 11 -56.31 17.58 -8.10
N ALA A 12 -56.13 18.63 -8.87
CA ALA A 12 -54.92 18.83 -9.68
C ALA A 12 -53.76 19.18 -8.78
N ASP A 13 -53.00 18.17 -8.32
CA ASP A 13 -51.70 18.38 -7.73
C ASP A 13 -50.71 18.65 -8.85
N GLN A 14 -50.31 19.93 -8.94
CA GLN A 14 -49.12 20.31 -9.73
C GLN A 14 -47.90 19.64 -9.13
N PRO A 15 -47.03 19.01 -9.97
CA PRO A 15 -45.75 18.51 -9.49
C PRO A 15 -44.86 19.73 -9.17
N ASN A 16 -44.53 19.91 -7.90
CA ASN A 16 -43.54 20.86 -7.43
C ASN A 16 -42.17 20.47 -7.92
N ASN A 17 -41.76 20.94 -9.09
CA ASN A 17 -40.46 20.81 -9.71
C ASN A 17 -39.43 21.80 -9.13
N THR A 18 -39.12 21.75 -7.83
CA THR A 18 -38.16 22.68 -7.20
C THR A 18 -36.99 22.01 -6.48
N THR A 19 -36.80 20.70 -6.60
CA THR A 19 -35.72 19.99 -5.87
C THR A 19 -34.44 19.68 -6.70
N GLU A 20 -34.49 19.74 -8.02
CA GLU A 20 -33.34 19.43 -8.87
C GLU A 20 -32.18 20.46 -8.86
N PRO A 21 -32.38 21.79 -8.80
CA PRO A 21 -31.25 22.73 -8.87
C PRO A 21 -30.37 22.76 -7.62
N ILE A 22 -30.89 22.42 -6.44
CA ILE A 22 -30.13 22.47 -5.17
C ILE A 22 -29.13 21.29 -5.08
N VAL A 23 -29.56 20.10 -5.46
CA VAL A 23 -28.71 18.88 -5.43
C VAL A 23 -27.58 18.98 -6.46
N ALA A 24 -27.86 19.49 -7.65
CA ALA A 24 -26.84 19.72 -8.69
C ALA A 24 -25.79 20.76 -8.24
N THR A 25 -26.20 21.80 -7.52
CA THR A 25 -25.29 22.85 -7.04
C THR A 25 -24.36 22.36 -5.92
N GLU A 26 -24.82 21.50 -5.03
CA GLU A 26 -24.01 20.91 -3.96
C GLU A 26 -23.00 19.91 -4.48
N SER A 27 -23.39 19.08 -5.46
CA SER A 27 -22.45 18.12 -6.07
C SER A 27 -21.30 18.81 -6.81
N VAL A 28 -21.60 19.88 -7.56
CA VAL A 28 -20.60 20.69 -8.26
C VAL A 28 -19.66 21.40 -7.28
N LYS A 29 -20.19 21.94 -6.18
CA LYS A 29 -19.36 22.56 -5.13
C LYS A 29 -18.42 21.56 -4.49
N LYS A 30 -18.88 20.32 -4.24
CA LYS A 30 -18.06 19.25 -3.68
C LYS A 30 -16.95 18.81 -4.65
N GLU A 31 -17.27 18.60 -5.93
CA GLU A 31 -16.28 18.24 -6.96
C GLU A 31 -15.21 19.33 -7.10
N LEU A 32 -15.60 20.59 -7.10
CA LEU A 32 -14.66 21.73 -7.17
C LEU A 32 -13.76 21.80 -5.91
N SER A 33 -14.31 21.52 -4.73
CA SER A 33 -13.54 21.44 -3.48
C SER A 33 -12.52 20.31 -3.52
N ASP A 34 -12.91 19.12 -3.99
CA ASP A 34 -12.02 17.97 -4.12
C ASP A 34 -10.91 18.22 -5.15
N PHE A 35 -11.24 18.82 -6.29
CA PHE A 35 -10.25 19.21 -7.29
C PHE A 35 -9.21 20.19 -6.72
N ARG A 36 -9.66 21.22 -5.98
CA ARG A 36 -8.76 22.18 -5.33
C ARG A 36 -7.82 21.49 -4.32
N LYS A 37 -8.32 20.56 -3.52
CA LYS A 37 -7.52 19.78 -2.56
C LYS A 37 -6.45 18.97 -3.30
N VAL A 38 -6.82 18.26 -4.36
CA VAL A 38 -5.88 17.46 -5.17
C VAL A 38 -4.84 18.37 -5.82
N ALA A 39 -5.24 19.51 -6.38
CA ALA A 39 -4.31 20.47 -6.99
C ALA A 39 -3.29 21.01 -5.98
N GLN A 40 -3.73 21.35 -4.77
CA GLN A 40 -2.83 21.79 -3.68
C GLN A 40 -1.85 20.68 -3.27
N PHE A 41 -2.34 19.44 -3.17
CA PHE A 41 -1.51 18.28 -2.86
C PHE A 41 -0.42 18.06 -3.92
N LEU A 42 -0.81 18.00 -5.19
CA LEU A 42 0.13 17.83 -6.30
C LEU A 42 1.11 19.00 -6.42
N ALA A 43 0.67 20.22 -6.17
CA ALA A 43 1.55 21.39 -6.12
C ALA A 43 2.62 21.23 -5.04
N LEU A 44 2.25 20.78 -3.83
CA LEU A 44 3.22 20.51 -2.76
C LEU A 44 4.21 19.41 -3.14
N VAL A 45 3.74 18.33 -3.78
CA VAL A 45 4.59 17.25 -4.28
C VAL A 45 5.61 17.78 -5.31
N ILE A 46 5.14 18.56 -6.29
CA ILE A 46 5.99 19.17 -7.33
C ILE A 46 7.02 20.14 -6.71
N VAL A 47 6.58 20.99 -5.78
CA VAL A 47 7.48 21.90 -5.05
C VAL A 47 8.54 21.12 -4.27
N SER A 48 8.17 20.01 -3.66
CA SER A 48 9.10 19.15 -2.91
C SER A 48 10.13 18.51 -3.82
N ILE A 49 9.72 18.02 -5.00
CA ILE A 49 10.64 17.52 -6.03
C ILE A 49 11.57 18.64 -6.49
N GLY A 50 11.02 19.80 -6.85
CA GLY A 50 11.78 20.96 -7.30
C GLY A 50 12.81 21.44 -6.27
N ALA A 51 12.38 21.54 -5.01
CA ALA A 51 13.26 21.95 -3.92
C ALA A 51 14.43 20.97 -3.73
N ASN A 52 14.14 19.68 -3.79
CA ASN A 52 15.17 18.66 -3.57
C ASN A 52 16.24 18.62 -4.67
N TYR A 53 15.88 18.93 -5.92
CA TYR A 53 16.77 18.77 -7.07
C TYR A 53 17.37 20.05 -7.60
N PHE A 54 16.63 21.16 -7.54
CA PHE A 54 17.03 22.40 -8.20
C PHE A 54 17.33 23.54 -7.23
N ALA A 55 16.93 23.41 -5.96
CA ALA A 55 17.20 24.44 -4.97
C ALA A 55 18.56 24.23 -4.27
N PRO A 56 19.14 25.29 -3.68
CA PRO A 56 20.31 25.19 -2.82
C PRO A 56 20.12 24.17 -1.70
N LYS A 57 21.19 23.47 -1.30
CA LYS A 57 21.16 22.33 -0.34
C LYS A 57 20.51 22.61 1.01
N PHE A 58 20.39 23.89 1.41
CA PHE A 58 19.75 24.27 2.66
C PHE A 58 18.21 24.40 2.55
N ILE A 59 17.66 24.54 1.35
CA ILE A 59 16.20 24.71 1.11
C ILE A 59 15.40 23.44 1.42
N PRO A 60 15.79 22.23 0.93
CA PRO A 60 15.05 21.01 1.24
C PRO A 60 14.85 20.77 2.75
N PRO A 61 15.86 20.85 3.63
CA PRO A 61 15.68 20.72 5.06
C PRO A 61 14.68 21.70 5.66
N ILE A 62 14.70 22.96 5.22
CA ILE A 62 13.74 23.97 5.66
C ILE A 62 12.32 23.58 5.24
N LEU A 63 12.13 23.15 3.99
CA LEU A 63 10.84 22.69 3.49
C LEU A 63 10.32 21.52 4.31
N TRP A 64 11.17 20.51 4.61
CA TRP A 64 10.77 19.36 5.42
C TRP A 64 10.35 19.76 6.82
N ILE A 65 11.08 20.67 7.46
CA ILE A 65 10.71 21.19 8.79
C ILE A 65 9.38 21.95 8.71
N CYS A 66 9.17 22.77 7.71
CA CYS A 66 7.90 23.48 7.50
C CYS A 66 6.72 22.52 7.31
N THR A 67 6.90 21.44 6.53
CA THR A 67 5.84 20.43 6.35
C THR A 67 5.53 19.67 7.64
N LEU A 68 6.54 19.34 8.45
CA LEU A 68 6.35 18.70 9.76
C LEU A 68 5.61 19.62 10.75
N ILE A 69 5.96 20.90 10.79
CA ILE A 69 5.27 21.92 11.62
C ILE A 69 3.82 22.08 11.15
N ALA A 70 3.58 22.16 9.83
CA ALA A 70 2.26 22.23 9.28
C ALA A 70 1.42 21.01 9.65
N TYR A 71 1.98 19.79 9.52
CA TYR A 71 1.34 18.57 9.97
C TYR A 71 0.99 18.58 11.47
N ALA A 72 1.91 19.02 12.31
CA ALA A 72 1.69 19.06 13.76
C ALA A 72 0.50 19.99 14.13
N ARG A 73 0.25 21.05 13.33
CA ARG A 73 -0.78 22.05 13.59
C ARG A 73 -2.12 21.76 12.91
N THR A 74 -2.17 20.94 11.87
CA THR A 74 -3.40 20.69 11.10
C THR A 74 -4.16 19.47 11.62
N LYS A 75 -5.46 19.38 11.24
CA LYS A 75 -6.32 18.21 11.48
C LYS A 75 -6.58 17.42 10.21
N ASP A 76 -5.97 17.78 9.09
CA ASP A 76 -6.10 17.06 7.81
C ASP A 76 -5.11 15.89 7.77
N GLU A 77 -5.43 14.85 8.52
CA GLU A 77 -4.59 13.65 8.64
C GLU A 77 -4.44 12.93 7.30
N GLY A 78 -5.52 12.93 6.46
CA GLY A 78 -5.52 12.26 5.16
C GLY A 78 -4.54 12.87 4.18
N PHE A 79 -4.47 14.20 4.12
CA PHE A 79 -3.52 14.94 3.30
C PHE A 79 -2.07 14.58 3.64
N TRP A 80 -1.72 14.65 4.93
CA TRP A 80 -0.35 14.44 5.37
C TRP A 80 0.07 12.99 5.29
N LEU A 81 -0.84 12.04 5.55
CA LEU A 81 -0.54 10.62 5.37
C LEU A 81 -0.23 10.30 3.92
N ALA A 82 -1.04 10.80 2.99
CA ALA A 82 -0.80 10.65 1.55
C ALA A 82 0.53 11.30 1.13
N TYR A 83 0.81 12.51 1.62
CA TYR A 83 2.03 13.24 1.31
C TYR A 83 3.28 12.50 1.78
N TYR A 84 3.32 12.05 3.05
CA TYR A 84 4.48 11.34 3.57
C TYR A 84 4.63 9.93 3.01
N LEU A 85 3.53 9.29 2.60
CA LEU A 85 3.62 8.04 1.84
C LEU A 85 4.30 8.26 0.49
N VAL A 86 3.87 9.27 -0.28
CA VAL A 86 4.47 9.62 -1.58
C VAL A 86 5.93 10.03 -1.41
N LEU A 87 6.25 10.81 -0.37
CA LEU A 87 7.61 11.22 -0.06
C LEU A 87 8.52 10.03 0.25
N SER A 88 8.04 9.10 1.08
CA SER A 88 8.81 7.91 1.48
C SER A 88 8.92 6.86 0.37
N ASP A 89 7.99 6.83 -0.58
CA ASP A 89 8.02 5.96 -1.77
C ASP A 89 8.81 6.54 -2.96
N GLY A 90 9.53 7.63 -2.72
CA GLY A 90 10.55 8.15 -3.64
C GLY A 90 10.05 9.05 -4.76
N PHE A 91 8.86 9.66 -4.66
CA PHE A 91 8.33 10.64 -5.63
C PHE A 91 8.51 10.19 -7.09
N PHE A 92 7.84 9.09 -7.47
CA PHE A 92 7.90 8.55 -8.85
C PHE A 92 9.31 8.16 -9.32
N GLY A 93 10.16 7.72 -8.39
CA GLY A 93 11.55 7.42 -8.68
C GLY A 93 12.45 8.66 -8.78
N PHE A 94 11.91 9.87 -8.60
CA PHE A 94 12.72 11.10 -8.57
C PHE A 94 13.73 11.11 -7.43
N PHE A 95 13.38 10.56 -6.28
CA PHE A 95 14.29 10.46 -5.13
C PHE A 95 15.09 9.15 -5.11
N GLY A 96 14.85 8.26 -6.04
CA GLY A 96 15.38 6.91 -5.97
C GLY A 96 14.86 6.18 -4.73
N MET A 97 15.70 5.34 -4.09
CA MET A 97 15.39 4.73 -2.79
C MET A 97 15.79 5.61 -1.59
N TYR A 98 16.22 6.83 -1.81
CA TYR A 98 16.59 7.70 -0.72
C TYR A 98 15.38 8.52 -0.30
N ALA A 99 14.80 8.11 0.81
CA ALA A 99 13.84 8.94 1.52
C ALA A 99 14.45 10.31 1.83
N ALA A 100 13.61 11.34 1.86
CA ALA A 100 14.04 12.66 2.29
C ALA A 100 14.65 12.59 3.69
N MET A 101 15.90 13.02 3.83
CA MET A 101 16.70 12.90 5.04
C MET A 101 16.98 14.27 5.64
N LEU A 102 16.93 14.36 6.96
CA LEU A 102 17.36 15.52 7.74
C LEU A 102 18.64 15.15 8.52
N SER A 103 19.74 15.77 8.19
CA SER A 103 20.96 15.74 9.00
C SER A 103 20.90 16.91 9.99
N ILE A 104 20.46 16.63 11.21
CA ILE A 104 20.27 17.65 12.25
C ILE A 104 21.58 17.91 12.99
N ILE A 105 22.38 16.87 13.21
CA ILE A 105 23.63 16.95 13.97
C ILE A 105 24.78 16.43 13.09
N PRO A 106 25.84 17.22 12.89
CA PRO A 106 27.04 16.76 12.19
C PRO A 106 27.62 15.51 12.86
N GLY A 107 27.96 14.49 12.06
CA GLY A 107 28.50 13.22 12.55
C GLY A 107 27.48 12.17 12.95
N LEU A 108 26.20 12.52 13.05
CA LEU A 108 25.14 11.55 13.25
C LEU A 108 24.46 11.15 11.92
N PRO A 109 23.95 9.92 11.84
CA PRO A 109 23.15 9.51 10.69
C PRO A 109 21.94 10.42 10.51
N GLY A 110 21.62 10.76 9.27
CA GLY A 110 20.41 11.52 8.96
C GLY A 110 19.14 10.74 9.37
N VAL A 111 18.14 11.48 9.85
CA VAL A 111 16.80 10.95 10.18
C VAL A 111 15.89 11.10 8.96
N GLU A 112 15.19 10.05 8.62
CA GLU A 112 14.18 10.09 7.56
C GLU A 112 13.00 10.98 7.97
N VAL A 113 12.57 11.90 7.08
CA VAL A 113 11.47 12.82 7.37
C VAL A 113 10.17 12.07 7.69
N GLY A 114 9.94 10.93 7.01
CA GLY A 114 8.81 10.05 7.30
C GLY A 114 8.81 9.50 8.72
N GLN A 115 9.97 9.25 9.32
CA GLN A 115 10.03 8.82 10.72
C GLN A 115 9.66 9.95 11.70
N LEU A 116 10.07 11.18 11.40
CA LEU A 116 9.65 12.35 12.19
C LEU A 116 8.14 12.58 12.08
N TYR A 117 7.56 12.38 10.89
CA TYR A 117 6.12 12.37 10.70
C TYR A 117 5.42 11.36 11.62
N ILE A 118 5.95 10.14 11.70
CA ILE A 118 5.40 9.08 12.57
C ILE A 118 5.48 9.49 14.04
N ILE A 119 6.60 10.03 14.49
CA ILE A 119 6.77 10.49 15.89
C ILE A 119 5.75 11.59 16.22
N ILE A 120 5.58 12.58 15.35
CA ILE A 120 4.54 13.61 15.52
C ILE A 120 3.14 12.97 15.53
N GLY A 121 2.88 11.98 14.67
CA GLY A 121 1.63 11.23 14.67
C GLY A 121 1.34 10.50 15.97
N ILE A 122 2.36 9.92 16.62
CA ILE A 122 2.24 9.29 17.94
C ILE A 122 1.85 10.34 18.98
N ILE A 123 2.53 11.49 19.00
CA ILE A 123 2.24 12.58 19.94
C ILE A 123 0.79 13.09 19.73
N LYS A 124 0.37 13.31 18.49
CA LYS A 124 -1.01 13.73 18.17
C LYS A 124 -2.07 12.70 18.56
N ALA A 125 -1.71 11.42 18.57
CA ALA A 125 -2.60 10.32 18.90
C ALA A 125 -2.66 9.98 20.40
N TYR A 126 -1.72 10.49 21.20
CA TYR A 126 -1.51 10.07 22.59
C TYR A 126 -2.77 10.19 23.45
N ASP A 127 -3.45 11.34 23.43
CA ASP A 127 -4.64 11.58 24.22
C ASP A 127 -5.97 11.23 23.52
N ARG A 128 -5.91 10.63 22.33
CA ARG A 128 -7.10 10.27 21.59
C ARG A 128 -7.55 8.85 21.93
N PRO A 129 -8.83 8.66 22.32
CA PRO A 129 -9.35 7.32 22.60
C PRO A 129 -9.33 6.46 21.36
N ILE A 130 -9.14 5.17 21.55
CA ILE A 130 -9.40 4.16 20.52
C ILE A 130 -10.88 3.79 20.59
N ASN A 131 -11.59 3.98 19.48
CA ASN A 131 -12.99 3.57 19.32
C ASN A 131 -13.11 2.19 18.67
N TYR A 132 -12.06 1.36 18.78
CA TYR A 132 -12.06 0.03 18.18
C TYR A 132 -12.31 -1.06 19.21
N THR A 133 -12.86 -2.15 18.71
CA THR A 133 -13.18 -3.35 19.47
C THR A 133 -12.01 -3.91 20.26
N PRO A 134 -12.34 -4.67 21.32
CA PRO A 134 -11.35 -5.42 22.08
C PRO A 134 -10.47 -6.34 21.24
N PHE A 135 -10.94 -6.82 20.06
CA PHE A 135 -10.14 -7.72 19.24
C PHE A 135 -8.92 -7.04 18.64
N TYR A 136 -9.05 -5.81 18.14
CA TYR A 136 -7.90 -5.09 17.59
C TYR A 136 -6.84 -4.79 18.67
N ASN A 137 -7.28 -4.42 19.86
CA ASN A 137 -6.37 -4.27 20.99
C ASN A 137 -5.63 -5.56 21.34
N ARG A 138 -6.26 -6.73 21.16
CA ARG A 138 -5.58 -8.04 21.32
C ARG A 138 -4.50 -8.24 20.26
N VAL A 139 -4.79 -7.92 18.99
CA VAL A 139 -3.79 -7.96 17.90
C VAL A 139 -2.59 -7.08 18.23
N LEU A 140 -2.83 -5.82 18.64
CA LEU A 140 -1.76 -4.90 19.03
C LEU A 140 -0.94 -5.44 20.21
N LYS A 141 -1.57 -6.06 21.21
CA LYS A 141 -0.87 -6.68 22.34
C LYS A 141 0.02 -7.84 21.89
N ILE A 142 -0.48 -8.71 20.98
CA ILE A 142 0.31 -9.82 20.45
C ILE A 142 1.53 -9.28 19.68
N LEU A 143 1.32 -8.26 18.84
CA LEU A 143 2.41 -7.62 18.10
C LEU A 143 3.40 -6.91 19.04
N LEU A 144 2.94 -6.32 20.13
CA LEU A 144 3.81 -5.72 21.14
C LEU A 144 4.66 -6.79 21.87
N ILE A 145 4.04 -7.92 22.23
CA ILE A 145 4.76 -9.06 22.82
C ILE A 145 5.82 -9.55 21.84
N TYR A 146 5.49 -9.69 20.56
CA TYR A 146 6.44 -10.05 19.52
C TYR A 146 7.61 -9.05 19.43
N LEU A 147 7.33 -7.75 19.44
CA LEU A 147 8.36 -6.72 19.41
C LEU A 147 9.29 -6.79 20.64
N VAL A 148 8.70 -6.91 21.83
CA VAL A 148 9.47 -7.04 23.08
C VAL A 148 10.34 -8.29 23.04
N PHE A 149 9.78 -9.42 22.57
CA PHE A 149 10.53 -10.65 22.37
C PHE A 149 11.74 -10.45 21.46
N LEU A 150 11.57 -9.80 20.30
CA LEU A 150 12.68 -9.52 19.38
C LEU A 150 13.74 -8.59 19.97
N LEU A 151 13.32 -7.59 20.75
CA LEU A 151 14.25 -6.68 21.42
C LEU A 151 15.07 -7.40 22.49
N VAL A 152 14.39 -8.14 23.37
CA VAL A 152 15.06 -8.92 24.43
C VAL A 152 16.02 -9.92 23.81
N GLN A 153 15.57 -10.68 22.80
CA GLN A 153 16.40 -11.68 22.11
C GLN A 153 17.61 -11.02 21.44
N GLY A 154 17.43 -9.85 20.82
CA GLY A 154 18.50 -9.11 20.19
C GLY A 154 19.60 -8.71 21.19
N TYR A 155 19.22 -8.22 22.37
CA TYR A 155 20.18 -7.88 23.41
C TYR A 155 20.83 -9.10 24.08
N VAL A 156 20.10 -10.23 24.20
CA VAL A 156 20.65 -11.50 24.70
C VAL A 156 21.69 -12.06 23.75
N VAL A 157 21.46 -12.03 22.44
CA VAL A 157 22.42 -12.48 21.41
C VAL A 157 23.61 -11.53 21.30
N GLY A 158 23.35 -10.24 21.44
CA GLY A 158 24.34 -9.17 21.37
C GLY A 158 24.03 -8.16 20.27
N VAL A 159 23.84 -6.92 20.72
CA VAL A 159 23.65 -5.77 19.84
C VAL A 159 24.81 -4.78 20.06
N SER A 160 25.42 -4.34 18.97
CA SER A 160 26.47 -3.33 19.07
C SER A 160 25.92 -2.01 19.61
N MET A 161 26.63 -1.42 20.57
CA MET A 161 26.30 -0.10 21.12
C MET A 161 26.76 1.06 20.24
N GLU A 162 27.34 0.77 19.08
CA GLU A 162 27.68 1.80 18.11
C GLU A 162 26.43 2.59 17.71
N ILE A 163 26.58 3.91 17.65
CA ILE A 163 25.46 4.83 17.40
C ILE A 163 24.75 4.54 16.08
N ASN A 164 25.47 4.12 15.05
CA ASN A 164 24.89 3.75 13.74
C ASN A 164 23.97 2.53 13.83
N VAL A 165 24.33 1.55 14.66
CA VAL A 165 23.53 0.33 14.88
C VAL A 165 22.27 0.68 15.67
N GLN A 166 22.39 1.48 16.73
CA GLN A 166 21.25 1.92 17.52
C GLN A 166 20.28 2.79 16.71
N PHE A 167 20.78 3.68 15.84
CA PHE A 167 19.97 4.44 14.91
C PHE A 167 19.25 3.54 13.89
N ARG A 168 19.90 2.48 13.42
CA ARG A 168 19.29 1.50 12.52
C ARG A 168 18.12 0.78 13.19
N LEU A 169 18.26 0.38 14.47
CA LEU A 169 17.18 -0.20 15.26
C LEU A 169 15.99 0.76 15.37
N ILE A 170 16.24 2.01 15.75
CA ILE A 170 15.19 3.03 15.83
C ILE A 170 14.46 3.17 14.50
N LYS A 171 15.19 3.21 13.37
CA LYS A 171 14.61 3.26 12.03
C LYS A 171 13.68 2.09 11.72
N TRP A 172 13.96 0.93 12.24
CA TRP A 172 13.12 -0.27 12.03
C TRP A 172 11.90 -0.32 12.94
N ILE A 173 12.03 0.18 14.15
CA ILE A 173 11.00 0.08 15.18
C ILE A 173 9.97 1.21 15.09
N VAL A 174 10.41 2.45 14.88
CA VAL A 174 9.53 3.63 14.84
C VAL A 174 8.36 3.46 13.86
N PRO A 175 8.52 2.93 12.64
CA PRO A 175 7.41 2.77 11.70
C PRO A 175 6.26 1.91 12.21
N LEU A 176 6.52 0.97 13.11
CA LEU A 176 5.49 0.08 13.67
C LEU A 176 4.47 0.80 14.53
N PHE A 177 4.85 1.91 15.12
CA PHE A 177 3.94 2.72 15.92
C PHE A 177 2.83 3.38 15.11
N MET A 178 2.88 3.28 13.76
CA MET A 178 1.74 3.60 12.90
C MET A 178 0.51 2.74 13.21
N LEU A 179 0.70 1.48 13.61
CA LEU A 179 -0.39 0.60 14.06
C LEU A 179 -1.10 1.14 15.31
N TYR A 180 -0.40 1.94 16.13
CA TYR A 180 -0.97 2.63 17.28
C TYR A 180 -1.62 3.98 16.89
N SER A 181 -0.95 4.79 16.06
CA SER A 181 -1.36 6.17 15.79
C SER A 181 -2.49 6.26 14.75
N ILE A 182 -2.43 5.50 13.66
CA ILE A 182 -3.44 5.58 12.58
C ILE A 182 -4.86 5.33 13.10
N PRO A 183 -5.16 4.26 13.86
CA PRO A 183 -6.52 4.03 14.33
C PRO A 183 -7.03 5.10 15.30
N ARG A 184 -6.18 5.88 15.91
CA ARG A 184 -6.57 7.02 16.76
C ARG A 184 -6.78 8.31 15.99
N LEU A 185 -6.08 8.48 14.88
CA LEU A 185 -6.17 9.64 14.02
C LEU A 185 -7.28 9.50 12.97
N PHE A 186 -7.57 8.27 12.53
CA PHE A 186 -8.54 7.94 11.50
C PHE A 186 -9.71 7.14 12.09
N THR A 187 -10.76 7.83 12.48
CA THR A 187 -11.94 7.26 13.14
C THR A 187 -13.18 7.14 12.23
N ARG A 188 -13.10 7.67 11.00
CA ARG A 188 -14.20 7.71 10.04
C ARG A 188 -13.74 7.32 8.65
N VAL A 189 -14.63 6.71 7.86
CA VAL A 189 -14.35 6.29 6.47
C VAL A 189 -13.99 7.48 5.58
N GLU A 190 -14.58 8.65 5.83
CA GLU A 190 -14.32 9.88 5.08
C GLU A 190 -12.85 10.31 5.16
N GLN A 191 -12.19 10.08 6.30
CA GLN A 191 -10.76 10.40 6.45
C GLN A 191 -9.88 9.48 5.59
N TYR A 192 -10.23 8.18 5.49
CA TYR A 192 -9.56 7.27 4.55
C TYR A 192 -9.89 7.64 3.09
N ARG A 193 -11.14 8.02 2.81
CA ARG A 193 -11.51 8.53 1.49
C ARG A 193 -10.61 9.69 1.07
N ASP A 194 -10.30 10.61 1.96
CA ASP A 194 -9.43 11.74 1.66
C ASP A 194 -7.99 11.28 1.34
N VAL A 195 -7.46 10.27 2.04
CA VAL A 195 -6.17 9.66 1.65
C VAL A 195 -6.18 9.19 0.20
N PHE A 196 -7.22 8.44 -0.18
CA PHE A 196 -7.33 7.90 -1.55
C PHE A 196 -7.66 8.97 -2.59
N LEU A 197 -8.31 10.07 -2.20
CA LEU A 197 -8.51 11.24 -3.07
C LEU A 197 -7.18 11.78 -3.57
N TYR A 198 -6.15 11.80 -2.72
CA TYR A 198 -4.81 12.26 -3.07
C TYR A 198 -3.98 11.18 -3.78
N LEU A 199 -4.10 9.92 -3.38
CA LEU A 199 -3.27 8.85 -3.91
C LEU A 199 -3.70 8.32 -5.29
N PHE A 200 -4.97 8.36 -5.64
CA PHE A 200 -5.44 7.87 -6.94
C PHE A 200 -4.84 8.62 -8.13
N PRO A 201 -4.78 9.96 -8.15
CA PRO A 201 -4.05 10.69 -9.19
C PRO A 201 -2.57 10.33 -9.24
N VAL A 202 -1.94 10.07 -8.09
CA VAL A 202 -0.53 9.64 -8.00
C VAL A 202 -0.31 8.29 -8.67
N ALA A 203 -1.25 7.34 -8.53
CA ALA A 203 -1.16 6.06 -9.24
C ALA A 203 -1.21 6.23 -10.77
N LEU A 204 -2.03 7.15 -11.28
CA LEU A 204 -2.05 7.50 -12.71
C LEU A 204 -0.74 8.15 -13.16
N MET A 205 -0.18 9.04 -12.35
CA MET A 205 1.13 9.64 -12.62
C MET A 205 2.25 8.61 -12.60
N ALA A 206 2.19 7.61 -11.71
CA ALA A 206 3.15 6.51 -11.66
C ALA A 206 3.13 5.68 -12.96
N LEU A 207 1.94 5.37 -13.49
CA LEU A 207 1.81 4.74 -14.80
C LEU A 207 2.40 5.62 -15.91
N GLY A 208 2.09 6.93 -15.91
CA GLY A 208 2.64 7.90 -16.86
C GLY A 208 4.19 7.93 -16.83
N ALA A 209 4.77 7.98 -15.64
CA ALA A 209 6.23 7.95 -15.45
C ALA A 209 6.85 6.65 -15.96
N GLN A 210 6.16 5.54 -15.80
CA GLN A 210 6.61 4.23 -16.28
C GLN A 210 6.56 4.13 -17.81
N ILE A 211 5.47 4.59 -18.43
CA ILE A 211 5.35 4.67 -19.90
C ILE A 211 6.43 5.60 -20.47
N PHE A 212 6.61 6.78 -19.87
CA PHE A 212 7.68 7.69 -20.25
C PHE A 212 9.05 7.02 -20.22
N THR A 213 9.33 6.29 -19.16
CA THR A 213 10.60 5.58 -19.00
C THR A 213 10.81 4.50 -20.06
N LEU A 214 9.74 3.78 -20.41
CA LEU A 214 9.80 2.77 -21.47
C LEU A 214 10.05 3.38 -22.84
N THR A 215 9.42 4.51 -23.13
CA THR A 215 9.50 5.17 -24.45
C THR A 215 10.81 5.93 -24.63
N GLN A 216 11.32 6.56 -23.58
CA GLN A 216 12.54 7.37 -23.63
C GLN A 216 13.83 6.59 -23.27
N ALA A 217 13.69 5.34 -22.77
CA ALA A 217 14.80 4.55 -22.22
C ALA A 217 15.54 5.22 -21.05
N HIS A 218 14.95 6.25 -20.46
CA HIS A 218 15.51 7.05 -19.36
C HIS A 218 14.45 7.24 -18.28
N SER A 219 14.85 7.19 -17.02
CA SER A 219 13.97 7.59 -15.93
C SER A 219 13.71 9.10 -16.00
N PRO A 220 12.62 9.61 -15.39
CA PRO A 220 12.43 11.05 -15.27
C PRO A 220 13.63 11.77 -14.65
N MET A 221 14.29 11.18 -13.66
CA MET A 221 15.51 11.73 -13.05
C MET A 221 16.67 11.88 -14.04
N GLN A 222 16.88 10.88 -14.89
CA GLN A 222 17.93 10.91 -15.90
C GLN A 222 17.62 11.93 -16.99
N PHE A 223 16.34 12.02 -17.39
CA PHE A 223 15.89 12.98 -18.38
C PHE A 223 16.15 14.43 -17.94
N PHE A 224 15.88 14.75 -16.67
CA PHE A 224 16.15 16.09 -16.11
C PHE A 224 17.62 16.31 -15.70
N GLY A 225 18.51 15.37 -16.02
CA GLY A 225 19.94 15.52 -15.71
C GLY A 225 20.32 15.42 -14.23
N VAL A 226 19.35 15.04 -13.39
CA VAL A 226 19.49 15.05 -11.92
C VAL A 226 20.33 13.87 -11.41
N ALA A 227 20.40 12.77 -12.16
CA ALA A 227 21.20 11.62 -11.77
C ALA A 227 21.98 11.04 -12.95
N LYS A 228 23.30 11.20 -12.91
CA LYS A 228 24.20 10.54 -13.89
C LYS A 228 24.23 9.00 -13.72
N LYS A 229 23.93 8.48 -12.52
CA LYS A 229 23.85 7.05 -12.20
C LYS A 229 22.74 6.85 -11.16
N ALA A 230 21.49 6.74 -11.61
CA ALA A 230 20.45 6.26 -10.71
C ALA A 230 20.75 4.78 -10.38
N LYS A 231 21.02 4.44 -9.11
CA LYS A 231 21.22 3.05 -8.66
C LYS A 231 20.01 2.14 -8.97
N PHE A 232 18.89 2.73 -9.31
CA PHE A 232 17.63 2.10 -9.72
C PHE A 232 17.17 2.52 -11.11
N ALA A 233 18.07 3.17 -11.88
CA ALA A 233 17.84 3.25 -13.30
C ALA A 233 17.53 1.86 -13.81
N ILE A 234 16.44 1.78 -14.50
CA ILE A 234 16.04 0.72 -15.39
C ILE A 234 17.21 -0.22 -15.63
N LYS A 235 17.17 -1.42 -15.07
CA LYS A 235 17.98 -2.50 -15.57
C LYS A 235 17.40 -2.86 -16.95
N VAL A 236 17.82 -2.12 -17.97
CA VAL A 236 17.64 -2.58 -19.33
C VAL A 236 18.53 -3.83 -19.42
N THR A 237 17.90 -5.00 -19.41
CA THR A 237 18.62 -6.26 -19.63
C THR A 237 19.25 -6.22 -21.01
N LYS A 238 20.23 -7.11 -21.29
CA LYS A 238 20.80 -7.28 -22.65
C LYS A 238 19.73 -7.42 -23.74
N GLU A 239 18.52 -7.87 -23.36
CA GLU A 239 17.35 -8.04 -24.20
C GLU A 239 16.45 -6.79 -24.28
N LYS A 240 16.93 -5.61 -23.84
CA LYS A 240 16.13 -4.35 -23.77
C LYS A 240 14.85 -4.47 -22.92
N THR A 241 14.81 -5.39 -21.98
CA THR A 241 13.67 -5.57 -21.08
C THR A 241 13.80 -4.64 -19.89
N TYR A 242 12.79 -3.84 -19.67
CA TYR A 242 12.67 -3.00 -18.50
C TYR A 242 12.26 -3.83 -17.27
N ARG A 243 12.92 -3.61 -16.14
CA ARG A 243 12.56 -4.18 -14.86
C ARG A 243 12.52 -3.08 -13.82
N GLY A 244 11.38 -2.80 -13.30
CA GLY A 244 11.23 -1.89 -12.18
C GLY A 244 9.79 -1.42 -12.01
N LEU A 245 9.36 -1.38 -10.78
CA LEU A 245 8.16 -0.68 -10.36
C LEU A 245 8.60 0.65 -9.79
N TYR A 246 7.97 1.71 -10.25
CA TYR A 246 7.99 2.97 -9.53
C TYR A 246 6.81 2.99 -8.57
N ASN A 247 7.06 3.42 -7.33
CA ASN A 247 6.04 3.60 -6.33
C ASN A 247 5.23 2.32 -6.05
N GLU A 248 5.93 1.23 -5.80
CA GLU A 248 5.35 -0.09 -5.51
C GLU A 248 4.28 -0.01 -4.42
N MET A 249 4.53 0.75 -3.37
CA MET A 249 3.63 0.89 -2.24
C MET A 249 2.38 1.70 -2.59
N ILE A 250 2.50 2.73 -3.42
CA ILE A 250 1.36 3.50 -3.91
C ILE A 250 0.47 2.64 -4.81
N LEU A 251 1.06 1.80 -5.68
CA LEU A 251 0.30 0.87 -6.51
C LEU A 251 -0.47 -0.13 -5.64
N LEU A 252 0.15 -0.68 -4.58
CA LEU A 252 -0.49 -1.62 -3.69
C LEU A 252 -1.66 -0.99 -2.93
N ILE A 253 -1.45 0.15 -2.28
CA ILE A 253 -2.50 0.80 -1.50
C ILE A 253 -3.65 1.29 -2.38
N THR A 254 -3.37 1.84 -3.56
CA THR A 254 -4.41 2.36 -4.46
C THR A 254 -5.19 1.25 -5.13
N PHE A 255 -4.57 0.11 -5.43
CA PHE A 255 -5.26 -1.06 -5.94
C PHE A 255 -6.30 -1.57 -4.94
N PHE A 256 -5.90 -1.85 -3.71
CA PHE A 256 -6.81 -2.31 -2.66
C PHE A 256 -7.79 -1.23 -2.22
N GLY A 257 -7.40 0.04 -2.22
CA GLY A 257 -8.30 1.17 -1.98
C GLY A 257 -9.40 1.29 -3.02
N ALA A 258 -9.09 1.10 -4.30
CA ALA A 258 -10.09 1.09 -5.36
C ALA A 258 -11.06 -0.08 -5.22
N LEU A 259 -10.58 -1.29 -4.89
CA LEU A 259 -11.42 -2.46 -4.61
C LEU A 259 -12.32 -2.20 -3.37
N PHE A 260 -11.77 -1.55 -2.33
CA PHE A 260 -12.53 -1.20 -1.15
C PHE A 260 -13.72 -0.29 -1.48
N PHE A 261 -13.51 0.81 -2.20
CA PHE A 261 -14.60 1.74 -2.55
C PHE A 261 -15.54 1.20 -3.63
N LEU A 262 -15.15 0.18 -4.40
CA LEU A 262 -16.06 -0.58 -5.24
C LEU A 262 -16.96 -1.52 -4.44
N ALA A 263 -16.45 -2.10 -3.34
CA ALA A 263 -17.20 -2.98 -2.47
C ALA A 263 -18.06 -2.21 -1.46
N PHE A 264 -17.50 -1.14 -0.88
CA PHE A 264 -18.13 -0.35 0.15
C PHE A 264 -18.87 0.85 -0.43
N ARG A 265 -20.21 0.79 -0.49
CA ARG A 265 -21.11 1.84 -0.99
C ARG A 265 -20.68 2.38 -2.37
N PRO A 266 -20.77 1.56 -3.44
CA PRO A 266 -20.34 1.95 -4.78
C PRO A 266 -20.97 3.28 -5.23
N GLY A 267 -20.16 4.15 -5.83
CA GLY A 267 -20.61 5.45 -6.33
C GLY A 267 -20.76 6.56 -5.29
N LYS A 268 -20.77 6.24 -3.99
CA LYS A 268 -20.94 7.25 -2.92
C LYS A 268 -19.71 8.16 -2.74
N TYR A 269 -18.52 7.57 -2.75
CA TYR A 269 -17.26 8.27 -2.46
C TYR A 269 -16.51 8.67 -3.72
N PHE A 270 -16.48 7.80 -4.70
CA PHE A 270 -15.82 7.97 -6.01
C PHE A 270 -16.72 7.41 -7.10
N LYS A 271 -16.66 8.00 -8.30
CA LYS A 271 -17.34 7.47 -9.49
C LYS A 271 -16.80 6.05 -9.80
N THR A 272 -17.67 5.09 -10.01
CA THR A 272 -17.30 3.69 -10.28
C THR A 272 -16.35 3.56 -11.47
N SER A 273 -16.59 4.34 -12.55
CA SER A 273 -15.70 4.37 -13.72
C SER A 273 -14.29 4.85 -13.38
N TYR A 274 -14.16 5.82 -12.48
CA TYR A 274 -12.86 6.30 -12.01
C TYR A 274 -12.11 5.21 -11.23
N LEU A 275 -12.80 4.48 -10.34
CA LEU A 275 -12.18 3.37 -9.60
C LEU A 275 -11.71 2.25 -10.55
N PHE A 276 -12.48 1.93 -11.59
CA PHE A 276 -12.03 0.99 -12.62
C PHE A 276 -10.82 1.51 -13.40
N LEU A 277 -10.76 2.81 -13.71
CA LEU A 277 -9.58 3.42 -14.32
C LEU A 277 -8.35 3.25 -13.43
N ILE A 278 -8.48 3.46 -12.11
CA ILE A 278 -7.38 3.25 -11.16
C ILE A 278 -6.93 1.79 -11.12
N LEU A 279 -7.88 0.84 -11.09
CA LEU A 279 -7.54 -0.58 -11.17
C LEU A 279 -6.80 -0.93 -12.45
N LEU A 280 -7.28 -0.45 -13.60
CA LEU A 280 -6.62 -0.67 -14.88
C LEU A 280 -5.22 -0.07 -14.91
N ALA A 281 -5.04 1.15 -14.39
CA ALA A 281 -3.73 1.81 -14.32
C ALA A 281 -2.75 1.01 -13.44
N ASN A 282 -3.20 0.52 -12.29
CA ASN A 282 -2.39 -0.32 -11.41
C ASN A 282 -2.00 -1.65 -12.09
N PHE A 283 -2.94 -2.32 -12.77
CA PHE A 283 -2.64 -3.51 -13.55
C PHE A 283 -1.63 -3.24 -14.67
N ALA A 284 -1.84 -2.19 -15.44
CA ALA A 284 -0.94 -1.79 -16.51
C ALA A 284 0.48 -1.55 -15.96
N SER A 285 0.62 -0.82 -14.85
CA SER A 285 1.91 -0.58 -14.20
C SER A 285 2.61 -1.87 -13.77
N VAL A 286 1.86 -2.79 -13.17
CA VAL A 286 2.39 -4.09 -12.72
C VAL A 286 2.82 -4.95 -13.90
N PHE A 287 2.04 -5.03 -14.97
CA PHE A 287 2.40 -5.76 -16.18
C PHE A 287 3.62 -5.15 -16.86
N LEU A 288 3.65 -3.83 -17.02
CA LEU A 288 4.78 -3.12 -17.63
C LEU A 288 6.07 -3.24 -16.80
N SER A 289 5.98 -3.51 -15.51
CA SER A 289 7.16 -3.78 -14.66
C SER A 289 7.82 -5.11 -14.95
N ALA A 290 7.13 -6.03 -15.61
CA ALA A 290 7.54 -7.43 -15.84
C ALA A 290 7.98 -8.17 -14.56
N THR A 291 7.41 -7.80 -13.40
CA THR A 291 7.74 -8.37 -12.09
C THR A 291 6.73 -9.44 -11.70
N ARG A 292 7.11 -10.72 -11.82
CA ARG A 292 6.21 -11.90 -11.67
C ARG A 292 5.40 -11.90 -10.39
N GLY A 293 6.06 -11.69 -9.24
CA GLY A 293 5.39 -11.73 -7.94
C GLY A 293 4.25 -10.70 -7.84
N TRP A 294 4.46 -9.51 -8.39
CA TRP A 294 3.44 -8.48 -8.43
C TRP A 294 2.29 -8.81 -9.37
N VAL A 295 2.59 -9.33 -10.57
CA VAL A 295 1.55 -9.76 -11.53
C VAL A 295 0.68 -10.85 -10.91
N ILE A 296 1.28 -11.87 -10.32
CA ILE A 296 0.54 -12.98 -9.67
C ILE A 296 -0.31 -12.45 -8.50
N CYS A 297 0.28 -11.63 -7.62
CA CYS A 297 -0.40 -11.06 -6.47
C CYS A 297 -1.62 -10.22 -6.88
N PHE A 298 -1.46 -9.32 -7.85
CA PHE A 298 -2.55 -8.45 -8.30
C PHE A 298 -3.63 -9.25 -9.04
N SER A 299 -3.25 -10.22 -9.87
CA SER A 299 -4.21 -11.09 -10.56
C SER A 299 -5.00 -11.95 -9.58
N PHE A 300 -4.33 -12.56 -8.60
CA PHE A 300 -4.98 -13.30 -7.52
C PHE A 300 -5.97 -12.40 -6.77
N SER A 301 -5.50 -11.25 -6.27
CA SER A 301 -6.31 -10.33 -5.48
C SER A 301 -7.50 -9.80 -6.28
N PHE A 302 -7.31 -9.53 -7.58
CA PHE A 302 -8.38 -9.08 -8.46
C PHE A 302 -9.45 -10.16 -8.65
N VAL A 303 -9.06 -11.35 -9.05
CA VAL A 303 -10.00 -12.45 -9.31
C VAL A 303 -10.80 -12.78 -8.04
N PHE A 304 -10.11 -12.96 -6.93
CA PHE A 304 -10.78 -13.25 -5.65
C PHE A 304 -11.71 -12.11 -5.20
N SER A 305 -11.30 -10.85 -5.38
CA SER A 305 -12.16 -9.71 -5.05
C SER A 305 -13.39 -9.62 -5.95
N MET A 306 -13.25 -9.90 -7.25
CA MET A 306 -14.40 -9.91 -8.18
C MET A 306 -15.41 -11.01 -7.82
N LEU A 307 -14.92 -12.20 -7.47
CA LEU A 307 -15.78 -13.35 -7.16
C LEU A 307 -16.42 -13.26 -5.78
N PHE A 308 -15.63 -12.99 -4.75
CA PHE A 308 -16.07 -13.14 -3.36
C PHE A 308 -16.44 -11.82 -2.68
N VAL A 309 -15.80 -10.71 -3.06
CA VAL A 309 -16.07 -9.38 -2.48
C VAL A 309 -17.19 -8.68 -3.24
N LEU A 310 -17.03 -8.49 -4.54
CA LEU A 310 -18.02 -7.81 -5.39
C LEU A 310 -19.12 -8.75 -5.89
N ARG A 311 -18.93 -10.06 -5.74
CA ARG A 311 -19.90 -11.10 -6.15
C ARG A 311 -20.38 -10.94 -7.59
N LEU A 312 -19.48 -10.57 -8.47
CA LEU A 312 -19.81 -10.42 -9.88
C LEU A 312 -20.09 -11.79 -10.49
N GLY A 313 -21.22 -11.87 -11.21
CA GLY A 313 -21.53 -13.08 -11.98
C GLY A 313 -20.47 -13.35 -13.04
N ALA A 314 -20.28 -14.61 -13.40
CA ALA A 314 -19.27 -15.07 -14.37
C ALA A 314 -19.26 -14.27 -15.70
N LYS A 315 -20.43 -13.85 -16.20
CA LYS A 315 -20.56 -13.04 -17.43
C LYS A 315 -19.89 -11.67 -17.29
N ARG A 316 -20.06 -10.99 -16.14
CA ARG A 316 -19.44 -9.67 -15.88
C ARG A 316 -17.94 -9.81 -15.68
N LEU A 317 -17.52 -10.84 -14.92
CA LEU A 317 -16.11 -11.15 -14.74
C LEU A 317 -15.43 -11.41 -16.08
N PHE A 318 -16.03 -12.26 -16.93
CA PHE A 318 -15.50 -12.54 -18.26
C PHE A 318 -15.41 -11.28 -19.13
N SER A 319 -16.44 -10.43 -19.13
CA SER A 319 -16.40 -9.14 -19.86
C SER A 319 -15.28 -8.22 -19.39
N MET A 320 -15.00 -8.17 -18.10
CA MET A 320 -13.90 -7.37 -17.56
C MET A 320 -12.53 -7.95 -17.93
N LEU A 321 -12.37 -9.27 -17.86
CA LEU A 321 -11.15 -9.95 -18.30
C LEU A 321 -10.92 -9.73 -19.80
N LEU A 322 -11.98 -9.84 -20.62
CA LEU A 322 -11.92 -9.55 -22.05
C LEU A 322 -11.49 -8.11 -22.33
N LEU A 323 -12.02 -7.14 -21.58
CA LEU A 323 -11.61 -5.73 -21.67
C LEU A 323 -10.12 -5.54 -21.34
N ILE A 324 -9.62 -6.17 -20.29
CA ILE A 324 -8.20 -6.14 -19.92
C ILE A 324 -7.35 -6.74 -21.05
N VAL A 325 -7.75 -7.89 -21.59
CA VAL A 325 -7.07 -8.52 -22.74
C VAL A 325 -7.10 -7.61 -23.96
N PHE A 326 -8.23 -7.01 -24.26
CA PHE A 326 -8.37 -6.08 -25.39
C PHE A 326 -7.42 -4.89 -25.25
N PHE A 327 -7.33 -4.28 -24.06
CA PHE A 327 -6.37 -3.20 -23.80
C PHE A 327 -4.92 -3.68 -23.86
N ALA A 328 -4.63 -4.88 -23.36
CA ALA A 328 -3.30 -5.47 -23.45
C ALA A 328 -2.89 -5.70 -24.90
N VAL A 329 -3.78 -6.29 -25.73
CA VAL A 329 -3.54 -6.49 -27.15
C VAL A 329 -3.46 -5.14 -27.89
N GLY A 330 -4.37 -4.20 -27.61
CA GLY A 330 -4.33 -2.86 -28.21
C GLY A 330 -3.02 -2.12 -27.92
N SER A 331 -2.48 -2.27 -26.71
CA SER A 331 -1.21 -1.64 -26.33
C SER A 331 0.01 -2.23 -27.05
N THR A 332 -0.09 -3.44 -27.64
CA THR A 332 0.99 -4.05 -28.42
C THR A 332 1.23 -3.34 -29.76
N PHE A 333 0.28 -2.55 -30.24
CA PHE A 333 0.50 -1.70 -31.42
C PHE A 333 1.54 -0.59 -31.18
N ILE A 334 1.88 -0.30 -29.93
CA ILE A 334 3.01 0.55 -29.57
C ILE A 334 4.23 -0.36 -29.41
N PRO A 335 5.22 -0.35 -30.32
CA PRO A 335 6.25 -1.39 -30.40
C PRO A 335 7.02 -1.61 -29.09
N VAL A 336 7.33 -0.54 -28.36
CA VAL A 336 8.05 -0.61 -27.06
C VAL A 336 7.19 -1.28 -25.97
N ILE A 337 5.90 -0.97 -25.94
CA ILE A 337 4.95 -1.55 -24.97
C ILE A 337 4.70 -3.01 -25.32
N GLY A 338 4.52 -3.32 -26.62
CA GLY A 338 4.34 -4.68 -27.11
C GLY A 338 5.52 -5.58 -26.76
N LEU A 339 6.75 -5.09 -26.95
CA LEU A 339 7.96 -5.81 -26.55
C LEU A 339 7.99 -6.05 -25.03
N GLN A 340 7.62 -5.06 -24.25
CA GLN A 340 7.61 -5.15 -22.77
C GLN A 340 6.54 -6.16 -22.28
N ILE A 341 5.35 -6.16 -22.87
CA ILE A 341 4.29 -7.14 -22.55
C ILE A 341 4.74 -8.54 -22.92
N THR A 342 5.28 -8.72 -24.14
CA THR A 342 5.82 -10.01 -24.59
C THR A 342 6.88 -10.53 -23.63
N ASN A 343 7.79 -9.66 -23.17
CA ASN A 343 8.80 -10.02 -22.20
C ASN A 343 8.20 -10.34 -20.81
N ALA A 344 7.16 -9.62 -20.37
CA ALA A 344 6.44 -9.92 -19.14
C ALA A 344 5.80 -11.32 -19.19
N VAL A 345 5.11 -11.64 -20.30
CA VAL A 345 4.50 -12.95 -20.54
C VAL A 345 5.57 -14.06 -20.60
N LYS A 346 6.65 -13.88 -21.38
CA LYS A 346 7.76 -14.84 -21.40
C LYS A 346 8.32 -15.11 -20.00
N ARG A 347 8.39 -14.09 -19.16
CA ARG A 347 8.85 -14.24 -17.77
C ARG A 347 7.86 -14.95 -16.87
N LEU A 348 6.56 -14.84 -17.11
CA LEU A 348 5.55 -15.65 -16.42
C LEU A 348 5.68 -17.12 -16.83
N LEU A 349 5.85 -17.40 -18.12
CA LEU A 349 6.04 -18.76 -18.66
C LEU A 349 7.35 -19.40 -18.18
N THR A 350 8.36 -18.66 -17.72
CA THR A 350 9.54 -19.26 -17.09
C THR A 350 9.24 -19.94 -15.75
N LEU A 351 8.06 -19.77 -15.15
CA LEU A 351 7.61 -20.56 -14.01
C LEU A 351 7.31 -22.02 -14.41
N GLU A 352 6.81 -22.22 -15.64
CA GLU A 352 6.61 -23.55 -16.22
C GLU A 352 7.94 -24.31 -16.35
N LYS A 353 8.98 -23.65 -16.88
CA LYS A 353 10.34 -24.21 -16.94
C LYS A 353 10.90 -24.57 -15.56
N LEU A 354 10.54 -23.81 -14.52
CA LEU A 354 10.92 -24.16 -13.14
C LEU A 354 10.23 -25.43 -12.67
N ALA A 355 8.95 -25.63 -13.04
CA ALA A 355 8.21 -26.87 -12.75
C ALA A 355 8.76 -28.07 -13.55
N GLU A 356 9.35 -27.83 -14.72
CA GLU A 356 10.05 -28.81 -15.55
C GLU A 356 11.50 -29.08 -15.09
N GLY A 357 11.94 -28.46 -14.01
CA GLY A 357 13.27 -28.65 -13.44
C GLY A 357 14.37 -27.74 -14.00
N ASP A 358 14.04 -26.79 -14.91
CA ASP A 358 14.99 -25.77 -15.35
C ASP A 358 15.20 -24.72 -14.26
N MET A 359 16.16 -24.98 -13.41
CA MET A 359 16.54 -24.15 -12.28
C MET A 359 17.18 -22.80 -12.70
N SER A 360 17.50 -22.56 -13.98
CA SER A 360 18.09 -21.32 -14.48
C SER A 360 17.09 -20.17 -14.65
N ALA A 361 15.78 -20.43 -14.43
CA ALA A 361 14.69 -19.50 -14.66
C ALA A 361 14.85 -18.14 -13.92
N GLY A 362 15.69 -17.29 -14.50
CA GLY A 362 15.69 -15.85 -14.31
C GLY A 362 15.88 -15.33 -12.87
N GLY A 363 16.91 -15.77 -12.14
CA GLY A 363 17.26 -15.25 -10.81
C GLY A 363 16.50 -15.88 -9.63
N THR A 364 15.51 -16.76 -9.89
CA THR A 364 14.87 -17.58 -8.86
C THR A 364 15.88 -18.57 -8.27
N LEU A 365 16.74 -19.12 -9.10
CA LEU A 365 17.81 -20.02 -8.70
C LEU A 365 18.74 -19.43 -7.64
N ILE A 366 19.14 -18.17 -7.77
CA ILE A 366 20.00 -17.49 -6.79
C ILE A 366 19.31 -17.44 -5.41
N ARG A 367 17.97 -17.26 -5.39
CA ARG A 367 17.20 -17.25 -4.14
C ARG A 367 17.09 -18.62 -3.54
N LEU A 368 16.82 -19.66 -4.36
CA LEU A 368 16.65 -21.04 -3.91
C LEU A 368 17.98 -21.68 -3.53
N ASN A 369 19.03 -21.49 -4.33
CA ASN A 369 20.28 -22.23 -4.16
C ASN A 369 21.35 -21.47 -3.38
N THR A 370 21.25 -20.16 -3.22
CA THR A 370 22.29 -19.38 -2.55
C THR A 370 21.75 -18.56 -1.40
N ARG A 371 20.74 -17.70 -1.64
CA ARG A 371 20.26 -16.75 -0.63
C ARG A 371 19.43 -17.43 0.46
N GLY A 372 18.46 -18.25 0.07
CA GLY A 372 17.63 -19.02 1.00
C GLY A 372 18.45 -19.95 1.88
N PRO A 373 19.27 -20.85 1.31
CA PRO A 373 20.14 -21.74 2.08
C PRO A 373 21.10 -21.00 3.01
N ARG A 374 21.66 -19.87 2.58
CA ARG A 374 22.53 -19.05 3.44
C ARG A 374 21.79 -18.56 4.70
N VAL A 375 20.59 -18.01 4.52
CA VAL A 375 19.76 -17.53 5.63
C VAL A 375 19.28 -18.68 6.50
N MET A 376 18.89 -19.82 5.89
CA MET A 376 18.44 -21.00 6.62
C MET A 376 19.58 -21.64 7.41
N LYS A 377 20.79 -21.71 6.88
CA LYS A 377 21.97 -22.17 7.62
C LYS A 377 22.20 -21.31 8.87
N LYS A 378 22.01 -20.00 8.76
CA LYS A 378 22.11 -19.13 9.93
C LYS A 378 20.96 -19.34 10.91
N PHE A 379 19.72 -19.53 10.42
CA PHE A 379 18.57 -19.87 11.27
C PHE A 379 18.80 -21.14 12.09
N GLU A 380 19.46 -22.16 11.55
CA GLU A 380 19.77 -23.43 12.24
C GLU A 380 20.62 -23.26 13.51
N GLU A 381 21.33 -22.14 13.66
CA GLU A 381 22.10 -21.83 14.87
C GLU A 381 21.21 -21.42 16.05
N ALA A 382 20.01 -20.84 15.79
CA ALA A 382 19.05 -20.41 16.79
C ALA A 382 17.59 -20.67 16.36
N PRO A 383 17.17 -21.92 16.12
CA PRO A 383 15.92 -22.23 15.43
C PRO A 383 14.67 -21.86 16.25
N LEU A 384 14.72 -21.91 17.57
CA LEU A 384 13.55 -21.62 18.41
C LEU A 384 13.30 -20.13 18.56
N THR A 385 14.32 -19.34 18.86
CA THR A 385 14.19 -17.94 19.24
C THR A 385 14.70 -16.94 18.19
N GLY A 386 15.48 -17.40 17.21
CA GLY A 386 16.15 -16.56 16.24
C GLY A 386 17.19 -15.64 16.87
N PHE A 387 17.57 -14.62 16.13
CA PHE A 387 18.60 -13.66 16.53
C PHE A 387 18.05 -12.33 17.07
N GLY A 388 16.73 -12.11 17.01
CA GLY A 388 16.12 -10.85 17.40
C GLY A 388 16.73 -9.66 16.64
N PHE A 389 16.73 -8.50 17.25
CA PHE A 389 17.38 -7.29 16.70
C PHE A 389 18.90 -7.24 17.00
N SER A 390 19.60 -8.36 16.93
CA SER A 390 21.03 -8.44 17.16
C SER A 390 21.86 -7.90 15.99
N THR A 391 23.13 -7.61 16.25
CA THR A 391 24.12 -7.27 15.21
C THR A 391 24.27 -8.44 14.23
N GLU A 392 24.26 -9.66 14.74
CA GLU A 392 24.34 -10.91 13.98
C GLU A 392 23.22 -11.02 12.93
N PHE A 393 21.98 -10.69 13.32
CA PHE A 393 20.86 -10.61 12.36
C PHE A 393 21.12 -9.56 11.28
N MET A 394 21.59 -8.37 11.68
CA MET A 394 21.81 -7.26 10.75
C MET A 394 22.88 -7.52 9.70
N GLU A 395 23.85 -8.40 9.99
CA GLU A 395 24.90 -8.80 9.09
C GLU A 395 24.48 -9.88 8.08
N HIS A 396 23.51 -10.72 8.47
CA HIS A 396 23.07 -11.87 7.69
C HIS A 396 21.72 -11.68 7.00
N ASP A 397 21.01 -10.58 7.27
CA ASP A 397 19.70 -10.32 6.70
C ASP A 397 19.70 -10.31 5.15
N ASP A 398 18.62 -10.79 4.55
CA ASP A 398 18.45 -10.76 3.10
C ASP A 398 17.01 -10.45 2.72
N PHE A 399 16.78 -9.23 2.24
CA PHE A 399 15.46 -8.75 1.83
C PHE A 399 14.78 -9.53 0.70
N HIS A 400 15.51 -10.41 0.00
CA HIS A 400 14.97 -11.16 -1.12
C HIS A 400 14.38 -12.53 -0.74
N VAL A 401 14.47 -12.92 0.53
CA VAL A 401 13.98 -14.19 1.06
C VAL A 401 13.19 -13.97 2.36
N GLY A 402 12.07 -13.25 2.22
CA GLY A 402 11.32 -12.69 3.34
C GLY A 402 10.98 -13.67 4.46
N ASN A 403 10.39 -14.83 4.15
CA ASN A 403 9.99 -15.80 5.18
C ASN A 403 11.18 -16.43 5.91
N GLN A 404 12.23 -16.79 5.16
CA GLN A 404 13.46 -17.32 5.76
C GLN A 404 14.11 -16.24 6.65
N ASN A 405 14.06 -15.00 6.21
CA ASN A 405 14.59 -13.88 6.99
C ASN A 405 13.82 -13.67 8.29
N ILE A 406 12.48 -13.79 8.29
CA ILE A 406 11.68 -13.73 9.53
C ILE A 406 12.01 -14.92 10.45
N LEU A 407 12.18 -16.12 9.90
CA LEU A 407 12.58 -17.29 10.69
C LEU A 407 13.93 -17.07 11.34
N MET A 408 14.92 -16.56 10.63
CA MET A 408 16.23 -16.22 11.20
C MET A 408 16.10 -15.11 12.26
N HIS A 409 15.27 -14.10 12.01
CA HIS A 409 15.05 -12.98 12.93
C HIS A 409 14.40 -13.42 14.23
N SER A 410 13.31 -14.21 14.15
CA SER A 410 12.42 -14.45 15.30
C SER A 410 12.32 -15.91 15.75
N GLY A 411 13.02 -16.83 15.09
CA GLY A 411 12.86 -18.25 15.32
C GLY A 411 11.44 -18.75 15.01
N VAL A 412 11.20 -20.03 15.27
CA VAL A 412 9.87 -20.64 15.11
C VAL A 412 8.85 -20.01 16.06
N ILE A 413 9.26 -19.67 17.29
CA ILE A 413 8.37 -19.08 18.30
C ILE A 413 7.86 -17.72 17.83
N GLY A 414 8.76 -16.81 17.47
CA GLY A 414 8.38 -15.49 17.00
C GLY A 414 7.66 -15.52 15.66
N TYR A 415 8.06 -16.41 14.75
CA TYR A 415 7.38 -16.63 13.47
C TYR A 415 5.91 -17.05 13.70
N ALA A 416 5.67 -18.01 14.58
CA ALA A 416 4.33 -18.44 14.94
C ALA A 416 3.51 -17.31 15.58
N LEU A 417 4.12 -16.55 16.50
CA LEU A 417 3.46 -15.43 17.17
C LEU A 417 3.05 -14.33 16.20
N LEU A 418 3.93 -13.95 15.27
CA LEU A 418 3.65 -12.96 14.23
C LEU A 418 2.49 -13.42 13.34
N HIS A 419 2.57 -14.64 12.81
CA HIS A 419 1.52 -15.18 11.94
C HIS A 419 0.20 -15.37 12.67
N PHE A 420 0.24 -15.73 13.95
CA PHE A 420 -0.96 -15.82 14.78
C PHE A 420 -1.66 -14.47 14.89
N ALA A 421 -0.93 -13.36 15.04
CA ALA A 421 -1.54 -12.02 15.08
C ALA A 421 -2.32 -11.71 13.79
N PHE A 422 -1.74 -12.00 12.62
CA PHE A 422 -2.39 -11.77 11.32
C PHE A 422 -3.56 -12.73 11.09
N LEU A 423 -3.38 -14.01 11.37
CA LEU A 423 -4.43 -15.02 11.22
C LEU A 423 -5.60 -14.75 12.15
N TYR A 424 -5.34 -14.34 13.39
CA TYR A 424 -6.38 -13.95 14.34
C TYR A 424 -7.16 -12.73 13.83
N PHE A 425 -6.47 -11.72 13.30
CA PHE A 425 -7.13 -10.55 12.71
C PHE A 425 -8.03 -10.95 11.52
N MET A 426 -7.50 -11.71 10.57
CA MET A 426 -8.27 -12.18 9.41
C MET A 426 -9.44 -13.06 9.81
N PHE A 427 -9.24 -13.97 10.77
CA PHE A 427 -10.29 -14.86 11.26
C PHE A 427 -11.46 -14.06 11.85
N ARG A 428 -11.19 -13.04 12.66
CA ARG A 428 -12.24 -12.20 13.24
C ARG A 428 -13.03 -11.43 12.16
N LEU A 429 -12.36 -10.91 11.15
CA LEU A 429 -13.03 -10.25 10.02
C LEU A 429 -13.86 -11.24 9.19
N PHE A 430 -13.33 -12.42 8.95
CA PHE A 430 -14.03 -13.49 8.22
C PHE A 430 -15.25 -13.98 9.00
N GLU A 431 -15.10 -14.29 10.28
CA GLU A 431 -16.18 -14.69 11.19
C GLU A 431 -17.31 -13.65 11.14
N ARG A 432 -16.97 -12.37 11.31
CA ARG A 432 -17.95 -11.29 11.27
C ARG A 432 -18.66 -11.23 9.91
N ASN A 433 -17.90 -11.32 8.81
CA ASN A 433 -18.47 -11.33 7.46
C ASN A 433 -19.47 -12.48 7.25
N MET A 434 -19.23 -13.65 7.82
CA MET A 434 -20.12 -14.81 7.67
C MET A 434 -21.46 -14.61 8.38
N HIS A 435 -21.48 -13.91 9.51
CA HIS A 435 -22.72 -13.61 10.25
C HIS A 435 -23.58 -12.51 9.63
N LEU A 436 -22.99 -11.63 8.80
CA LEU A 436 -23.75 -10.55 8.17
C LEU A 436 -24.72 -11.07 7.10
N PRO A 437 -25.93 -10.49 6.97
CA PRO A 437 -26.86 -10.77 5.87
C PRO A 437 -26.24 -10.48 4.50
N PRO A 438 -26.70 -11.12 3.41
CA PRO A 438 -26.17 -10.89 2.06
C PRO A 438 -26.22 -9.43 1.60
N GLU A 439 -27.24 -8.69 2.00
CA GLU A 439 -27.50 -7.29 1.62
C GLU A 439 -26.72 -6.28 2.46
N HIS A 440 -26.08 -6.74 3.54
CA HIS A 440 -25.42 -5.84 4.47
C HIS A 440 -24.26 -5.10 3.81
N THR A 441 -24.20 -3.79 4.00
CA THR A 441 -23.22 -2.87 3.35
C THR A 441 -21.77 -3.26 3.59
N TYR A 442 -21.44 -3.84 4.74
CA TYR A 442 -20.06 -4.23 5.11
C TYR A 442 -19.71 -5.65 4.66
N LYS A 443 -20.71 -6.44 4.27
CA LYS A 443 -20.46 -7.79 3.76
C LYS A 443 -19.70 -7.75 2.45
N GLY A 444 -18.69 -8.59 2.32
CA GLY A 444 -17.73 -8.53 1.21
C GLY A 444 -16.58 -7.54 1.49
N THR A 445 -16.86 -6.36 2.02
CA THR A 445 -15.79 -5.40 2.38
C THR A 445 -14.83 -5.97 3.42
N LEU A 446 -15.33 -6.69 4.43
CA LEU A 446 -14.50 -7.38 5.41
C LEU A 446 -13.63 -8.48 4.79
N LEU A 447 -14.15 -9.20 3.78
CA LEU A 447 -13.39 -10.20 3.04
C LEU A 447 -12.24 -9.59 2.25
N LEU A 448 -12.35 -8.34 1.80
CA LEU A 448 -11.27 -7.68 1.09
C LEU A 448 -9.99 -7.60 1.94
N PHE A 449 -10.14 -7.33 3.22
CA PHE A 449 -8.99 -7.32 4.14
C PHE A 449 -8.42 -8.72 4.35
N CYS A 450 -9.26 -9.77 4.32
CA CYS A 450 -8.79 -11.15 4.33
C CYS A 450 -8.01 -11.53 3.06
N ILE A 451 -8.26 -10.88 1.92
CA ILE A 451 -7.51 -11.06 0.67
C ILE A 451 -6.20 -10.25 0.69
N PHE A 452 -6.23 -9.06 1.27
CA PHE A 452 -5.09 -8.17 1.34
C PHE A 452 -3.88 -8.80 2.03
N PHE A 453 -4.06 -9.45 3.17
CA PHE A 453 -2.94 -10.03 3.91
C PHE A 453 -2.27 -11.21 3.21
N PRO A 454 -2.98 -12.20 2.63
CA PRO A 454 -2.36 -13.22 1.80
C PRO A 454 -1.63 -12.66 0.58
N ALA A 455 -2.21 -11.64 -0.07
CA ALA A 455 -1.57 -10.97 -1.19
C ALA A 455 -0.26 -10.29 -0.77
N TRP A 456 -0.27 -9.60 0.35
CA TRP A 456 0.94 -9.00 0.92
C TRP A 456 1.97 -10.06 1.31
N PHE A 457 1.54 -11.17 1.91
CA PHE A 457 2.41 -12.29 2.24
C PHE A 457 3.06 -12.91 1.00
N MET A 458 2.34 -13.02 -0.12
CA MET A 458 2.92 -13.47 -1.40
C MET A 458 4.03 -12.53 -1.88
N LEU A 459 3.86 -11.22 -1.78
CA LEU A 459 4.88 -10.24 -2.13
C LEU A 459 6.09 -10.33 -1.20
N HIS A 460 5.85 -10.42 0.09
CA HIS A 460 6.86 -10.58 1.12
C HIS A 460 7.74 -11.82 0.89
N SER A 461 7.12 -12.97 0.57
CA SER A 461 7.83 -14.21 0.29
C SER A 461 8.75 -14.11 -0.91
N SER A 462 8.43 -13.27 -1.87
CA SER A 462 9.16 -13.19 -3.15
C SER A 462 10.33 -12.23 -3.16
N SER A 463 10.25 -11.08 -2.48
CA SER A 463 11.32 -10.08 -2.53
C SER A 463 11.13 -8.85 -1.66
N GLN A 464 9.99 -8.69 -1.01
CA GLN A 464 9.67 -7.50 -0.24
C GLN A 464 9.30 -7.90 1.18
N GLN A 465 9.83 -7.23 2.17
CA GLN A 465 9.64 -7.60 3.57
C GLN A 465 8.53 -6.78 4.20
N PHE A 466 7.28 -7.13 3.90
CA PHE A 466 6.13 -6.39 4.40
C PHE A 466 5.61 -6.90 5.75
N PHE A 467 5.89 -8.16 6.08
CA PHE A 467 5.39 -8.81 7.28
C PHE A 467 6.48 -8.98 8.35
N SER A 468 7.18 -7.91 8.69
CA SER A 468 8.11 -7.97 9.80
C SER A 468 8.20 -6.62 10.48
N TYR A 469 8.71 -6.62 11.69
CA TYR A 469 9.09 -5.39 12.37
C TYR A 469 10.27 -4.65 11.73
N TYR A 470 10.70 -5.13 10.65
CA TYR A 470 11.77 -4.63 9.83
C TYR A 470 11.15 -3.88 8.65
N GLN A 471 10.49 -2.76 8.95
CA GLN A 471 9.68 -2.10 7.94
C GLN A 471 10.26 -0.75 7.51
N THR A 472 10.01 -0.45 6.24
CA THR A 472 10.11 0.90 5.71
C THR A 472 8.91 1.73 6.17
N VAL A 473 9.06 3.06 6.17
CA VAL A 473 7.97 3.99 6.52
C VAL A 473 6.73 3.73 5.66
N GLN A 474 6.89 3.60 4.34
CA GLN A 474 5.78 3.37 3.42
C GLN A 474 5.09 2.02 3.67
N GLY A 475 5.83 0.95 3.90
CA GLY A 475 5.25 -0.36 4.21
C GLY A 475 4.45 -0.34 5.51
N ALA A 476 4.96 0.33 6.54
CA ALA A 476 4.27 0.49 7.81
C ALA A 476 2.99 1.34 7.70
N ILE A 477 3.01 2.41 6.91
CA ILE A 477 1.81 3.22 6.62
C ILE A 477 0.72 2.34 6.01
N ILE A 478 1.03 1.58 4.97
CA ILE A 478 0.05 0.73 4.28
C ILE A 478 -0.52 -0.32 5.21
N GLN A 479 0.34 -1.00 5.96
CA GLN A 479 -0.08 -2.00 6.93
C GLN A 479 -1.01 -1.39 7.98
N ALA A 480 -0.65 -0.24 8.55
CA ALA A 480 -1.45 0.45 9.54
C ALA A 480 -2.80 0.94 8.98
N VAL A 481 -2.82 1.45 7.76
CA VAL A 481 -4.06 1.87 7.08
C VAL A 481 -5.02 0.68 6.93
N PHE A 482 -4.56 -0.46 6.40
CA PHE A 482 -5.45 -1.59 6.16
C PHE A 482 -5.86 -2.31 7.45
N PHE A 483 -5.00 -2.40 8.44
CA PHE A 483 -5.40 -2.90 9.76
C PHE A 483 -6.47 -2.02 10.40
N SER A 484 -6.26 -0.70 10.40
CA SER A 484 -7.21 0.22 11.03
C SER A 484 -8.52 0.35 10.25
N MET A 485 -8.49 0.31 8.91
CA MET A 485 -9.70 0.24 8.09
C MET A 485 -10.48 -1.04 8.35
N GLY A 486 -9.82 -2.19 8.39
CA GLY A 486 -10.45 -3.47 8.69
C GLY A 486 -11.10 -3.47 10.09
N ALA A 487 -10.41 -2.93 11.09
CA ALA A 487 -10.95 -2.80 12.44
C ALA A 487 -12.16 -1.85 12.50
N LEU A 488 -12.09 -0.71 11.80
CA LEU A 488 -13.19 0.24 11.69
C LEU A 488 -14.43 -0.39 11.01
N MET A 489 -14.20 -1.16 9.93
CA MET A 489 -15.30 -1.85 9.24
C MET A 489 -15.94 -2.93 10.11
N TYR A 490 -15.13 -3.65 10.88
CA TYR A 490 -15.63 -4.63 11.84
C TYR A 490 -16.55 -3.98 12.89
N GLU A 491 -16.11 -2.86 13.47
CA GLU A 491 -16.85 -2.12 14.48
C GLU A 491 -18.19 -1.60 13.95
N LYS A 492 -18.13 -0.91 12.80
CA LYS A 492 -19.32 -0.37 12.16
C LYS A 492 -20.34 -1.46 11.77
N ALA A 493 -19.84 -2.61 11.32
CA ALA A 493 -20.70 -3.76 11.06
C ALA A 493 -21.35 -4.31 12.35
N SER A 494 -20.75 -4.05 13.52
CA SER A 494 -21.30 -4.46 14.82
C SER A 494 -22.32 -3.47 15.39
N GLU A 495 -22.20 -2.18 15.01
CA GLU A 495 -23.13 -1.13 15.46
C GLU A 495 -24.46 -1.14 14.68
N GLU A 496 -24.46 -1.62 13.44
CA GLU A 496 -25.64 -1.64 12.56
C GLU A 496 -26.50 -2.93 12.70
N GLU A 497 -26.11 -3.89 13.54
CA GLU A 497 -26.93 -5.04 13.98
C GLU A 497 -27.82 -4.69 15.16
#